data_b079e886410fab4743ea4a2168d6650c
#
_entry.id   b079e886410fab4743ea4a2168d6650c
#
_cell.length_a   1.000
_cell.length_b   1.000
_cell.length_c   1.000
_cell.angle_alpha   90.00
_cell.angle_beta   90.00
_cell.angle_gamma   90.00
#
_symmetry.space_group_name_H-M   'P 1'
#
loop_
_entity.id
_entity.type
_entity.pdbx_description
1 polymer ?
#
loop_
_entity_poly.entity_id
_entity_poly.type
_entity_poly.pdbx_seq_one_letter_code
_entity_poly.pdbx_strand_id
1 'polypeptide(L)'
;MGLGAPWNVVVLNDDHNTFQGVAFALSSTLPGVSYEQGMSLANRIHNTGRAIVWSGHKEAAELYWDQLRGHGLTMAPLERV
;
A
#
# COMPACT_ATOMS: atom_id res chain seq x y z
N MET A 1 -5.37 6.52 25.87
CA MET A 1 -5.34 7.05 25.20
C MET A 1 -4.73 6.71 24.25
N GLY A 2 -5.07 6.39 23.70
CA GLY A 2 -4.46 5.91 22.60
C GLY A 2 -3.52 6.87 22.02
N LEU A 3 -2.61 6.39 21.39
CA LEU A 3 -1.68 7.18 20.69
C LEU A 3 -2.23 7.74 19.42
N GLY A 4 -3.54 7.87 19.36
CA GLY A 4 -4.20 8.33 18.18
C GLY A 4 -4.64 7.20 17.27
N ALA A 5 -5.44 7.53 16.28
CA ALA A 5 -5.94 6.56 15.33
C ALA A 5 -4.83 6.11 14.39
N PRO A 6 -4.91 4.88 13.87
CA PRO A 6 -3.94 4.41 12.88
C PRO A 6 -4.04 5.23 11.59
N TRP A 7 -2.98 5.14 10.81
CA TRP A 7 -2.90 5.77 9.49
C TRP A 7 -2.91 4.70 8.42
N ASN A 8 -3.66 4.96 7.37
CA ASN A 8 -3.80 4.03 6.25
C ASN A 8 -2.86 4.40 5.12
N VAL A 9 -2.15 3.39 4.62
CA VAL A 9 -1.37 3.51 3.39
C VAL A 9 -2.27 2.98 2.26
N VAL A 10 -2.53 3.83 1.28
CA VAL A 10 -3.48 3.56 0.22
C VAL A 10 -2.77 3.63 -1.13
N VAL A 11 -2.93 2.57 -1.93
CA VAL A 11 -2.41 2.52 -3.29
C VAL A 11 -3.55 2.72 -4.26
N LEU A 12 -3.32 3.55 -5.26
CA LEU A 12 -4.30 3.87 -6.31
C LEU A 12 -3.98 3.07 -7.56
N ASN A 13 -5.04 2.74 -8.31
CA ASN A 13 -4.88 2.14 -9.62
C ASN A 13 -4.24 3.12 -10.59
N ASP A 14 -3.46 2.59 -11.51
CA ASP A 14 -2.92 3.35 -12.64
C ASP A 14 -2.86 2.42 -13.85
N ASP A 15 -2.41 2.94 -14.99
CA ASP A 15 -2.39 2.18 -16.22
C ASP A 15 -0.97 1.77 -16.65
N HIS A 16 0.02 1.93 -15.77
CA HIS A 16 1.41 1.58 -16.11
C HIS A 16 2.04 0.55 -15.19
N ASN A 17 1.54 0.36 -13.97
CA ASN A 17 2.06 -0.69 -13.09
C ASN A 17 1.40 -2.02 -13.41
N THR A 18 2.21 -3.09 -13.47
CA THR A 18 1.68 -4.44 -13.67
C THR A 18 1.24 -5.01 -12.32
N PHE A 19 0.37 -6.04 -12.36
CA PHE A 19 -0.02 -6.76 -11.15
C PHE A 19 1.20 -7.33 -10.43
N GLN A 20 2.11 -7.93 -11.21
CA GLN A 20 3.33 -8.52 -10.64
C GLN A 20 4.22 -7.45 -10.01
N GLY A 21 4.35 -6.30 -10.66
CA GLY A 21 5.12 -5.19 -10.12
C GLY A 21 4.55 -4.66 -8.82
N VAL A 22 3.23 -4.50 -8.76
CA VAL A 22 2.55 -4.07 -7.53
C VAL A 22 2.74 -5.12 -6.43
N ALA A 23 2.52 -6.39 -6.76
CA ALA A 23 2.66 -7.48 -5.79
C ALA A 23 4.09 -7.56 -5.24
N PHE A 24 5.08 -7.39 -6.11
CA PHE A 24 6.48 -7.38 -5.69
C PHE A 24 6.76 -6.21 -4.74
N ALA A 25 6.31 -5.02 -5.10
CA ALA A 25 6.52 -3.84 -4.26
C ALA A 25 5.88 -4.02 -2.89
N LEU A 26 4.65 -4.51 -2.84
CA LEU A 26 3.93 -4.71 -1.59
C LEU A 26 4.60 -5.77 -0.72
N SER A 27 4.96 -6.92 -1.32
CA SER A 27 5.56 -8.01 -0.55
C SER A 27 6.99 -7.69 -0.11
N SER A 28 7.72 -6.88 -0.88
CA SER A 28 9.08 -6.48 -0.52
C SER A 28 9.10 -5.41 0.56
N THR A 29 8.05 -4.62 0.68
CA THR A 29 8.03 -3.45 1.56
C THR A 29 7.27 -3.72 2.86
N LEU A 30 6.10 -4.34 2.76
CA LEU A 30 5.19 -4.44 3.90
C LEU A 30 5.44 -5.72 4.68
N PRO A 31 5.55 -5.63 6.01
CA PRO A 31 5.73 -6.83 6.82
C PRO A 31 4.50 -7.72 6.75
N GLY A 32 4.71 -9.01 6.67
CA GLY A 32 3.62 -9.99 6.67
C GLY A 32 2.83 -10.09 5.38
N VAL A 33 3.22 -9.40 4.32
CA VAL A 33 2.54 -9.46 3.02
C VAL A 33 3.33 -10.39 2.11
N SER A 34 2.76 -11.55 1.79
CA SER A 34 3.36 -12.47 0.83
C SER A 34 3.13 -11.96 -0.59
N TYR A 35 3.84 -12.55 -1.55
CA TYR A 35 3.63 -12.22 -2.96
C TYR A 35 2.20 -12.51 -3.38
N GLU A 36 1.62 -13.63 -2.92
CA GLU A 36 0.24 -13.98 -3.22
C GLU A 36 -0.75 -12.97 -2.65
N GLN A 37 -0.52 -12.52 -1.43
CA GLN A 37 -1.33 -11.45 -0.83
C GLN A 37 -1.17 -10.15 -1.59
N GLY A 38 0.06 -9.87 -2.03
CA GLY A 38 0.32 -8.72 -2.89
C GLY A 38 -0.46 -8.80 -4.21
N MET A 39 -0.55 -9.98 -4.80
CA MET A 39 -1.35 -10.16 -6.03
C MET A 39 -2.84 -9.95 -5.77
N SER A 40 -3.35 -10.40 -4.63
CA SER A 40 -4.75 -10.16 -4.25
C SER A 40 -5.02 -8.67 -4.07
N LEU A 41 -4.09 -7.96 -3.45
CA LEU A 41 -4.21 -6.50 -3.28
C LEU A 41 -4.12 -5.79 -4.62
N ALA A 42 -3.22 -6.21 -5.51
CA ALA A 42 -3.10 -5.65 -6.85
C ALA A 42 -4.41 -5.81 -7.63
N ASN A 43 -5.03 -6.98 -7.49
CA ASN A 43 -6.31 -7.25 -8.14
C ASN A 43 -7.41 -6.32 -7.59
N ARG A 44 -7.45 -6.12 -6.28
CA ARG A 44 -8.41 -5.22 -5.65
C ARG A 44 -8.21 -3.78 -6.12
N ILE A 45 -6.96 -3.32 -6.16
CA ILE A 45 -6.63 -1.98 -6.63
C ILE A 45 -7.12 -1.80 -8.06
N HIS A 46 -6.88 -2.79 -8.91
CA HIS A 46 -7.30 -2.72 -10.31
C HIS A 46 -8.84 -2.67 -10.44
N ASN A 47 -9.54 -3.47 -9.64
CA ASN A 47 -10.99 -3.61 -9.78
C ASN A 47 -11.78 -2.49 -9.10
N THR A 48 -11.26 -1.94 -8.01
CA THR A 48 -11.99 -0.93 -7.23
C THR A 48 -11.38 0.46 -7.29
N GLY A 49 -10.21 0.59 -7.90
CA GLY A 49 -9.54 1.87 -8.06
C GLY A 49 -8.56 2.20 -6.94
N ARG A 50 -8.69 1.58 -5.78
CA ARG A 50 -7.80 1.81 -4.65
C ARG A 50 -7.90 0.69 -3.63
N ALA A 51 -6.87 0.55 -2.79
CA ALA A 51 -6.93 -0.35 -1.64
C ALA A 51 -6.06 0.16 -0.52
N ILE A 52 -6.51 -0.07 0.71
CA ILE A 52 -5.68 0.12 1.89
C ILE A 52 -4.77 -1.10 1.98
N VAL A 53 -3.47 -0.90 1.89
CA VAL A 53 -2.51 -2.01 1.89
C VAL A 53 -1.85 -2.21 3.25
N TRP A 54 -1.92 -1.22 4.13
CA TRP A 54 -1.35 -1.30 5.46
C TRP A 54 -1.96 -0.22 6.35
N SER A 55 -2.05 -0.50 7.65
CA SER A 55 -2.50 0.47 8.65
C SER A 55 -1.66 0.34 9.89
N GLY A 56 -1.35 1.46 10.52
CA GLY A 56 -0.60 1.48 11.76
C GLY A 56 -0.10 2.87 12.11
N HIS A 57 0.96 2.92 12.91
CA HIS A 57 1.52 4.18 13.38
C HIS A 57 1.94 5.08 12.22
N LYS A 58 1.82 6.37 12.44
CA LYS A 58 2.12 7.36 11.42
C LYS A 58 3.53 7.26 10.88
N GLU A 59 4.52 7.07 11.76
CA GLU A 59 5.92 7.00 11.32
C GLU A 59 6.16 5.81 10.39
N ALA A 60 5.62 4.65 10.75
CA ALA A 60 5.73 3.47 9.89
C ALA A 60 4.96 3.66 8.60
N ALA A 61 3.77 4.26 8.68
CA ALA A 61 2.97 4.55 7.49
C ALA A 61 3.73 5.43 6.51
N GLU A 62 4.38 6.47 7.01
CA GLU A 62 5.18 7.39 6.18
C GLU A 62 6.36 6.66 5.53
N LEU A 63 7.02 5.77 6.28
CA LEU A 63 8.13 5.00 5.76
C LEU A 63 7.67 4.08 4.61
N TYR A 64 6.61 3.32 4.83
CA TYR A 64 6.11 2.40 3.82
C TYR A 64 5.57 3.14 2.60
N TRP A 65 4.87 4.24 2.84
CA TRP A 65 4.36 5.10 1.77
C TRP A 65 5.51 5.56 0.86
N ASP A 66 6.58 6.03 1.48
CA ASP A 66 7.72 6.54 0.75
C ASP A 66 8.42 5.43 -0.04
N GLN A 67 8.58 4.25 0.58
CA GLN A 67 9.19 3.11 -0.08
C GLN A 67 8.34 2.60 -1.26
N LEU A 68 7.03 2.53 -1.08
CA LEU A 68 6.14 2.09 -2.16
C LEU A 68 6.14 3.09 -3.31
N ARG A 69 6.16 4.37 -2.99
CA ARG A 69 6.30 5.40 -4.01
C ARG A 69 7.63 5.26 -4.75
N GLY A 70 8.69 4.92 -4.04
CA GLY A 70 9.99 4.66 -4.63
C GLY A 70 10.00 3.48 -5.59
N HIS A 71 9.10 2.51 -5.38
CA HIS A 71 8.90 1.40 -6.31
C HIS A 71 8.09 1.82 -7.55
N GLY A 72 7.60 3.04 -7.60
CA GLY A 72 6.83 3.52 -8.75
C GLY A 72 5.32 3.34 -8.63
N LEU A 73 4.83 2.97 -7.45
CA LEU A 73 3.39 2.85 -7.25
C LEU A 73 2.74 4.23 -7.16
N THR A 74 1.49 4.31 -7.56
CA THR A 74 0.69 5.54 -7.45
C THR A 74 0.03 5.55 -6.08
N MET A 75 0.40 6.53 -5.26
CA MET A 75 -0.02 6.58 -3.86
C MET A 75 -1.02 7.70 -3.62
N ALA A 76 -2.07 7.39 -2.85
CA ALA A 76 -2.92 8.44 -2.30
C ALA A 76 -2.19 9.08 -1.10
N PRO A 77 -2.55 10.30 -0.70
CA PRO A 77 -2.05 10.83 0.56
C PRO A 77 -2.42 9.89 1.71
N LEU A 78 -1.59 9.85 2.75
CA LEU A 78 -1.89 9.04 3.93
C LEU A 78 -3.25 9.47 4.51
N GLU A 79 -4.04 8.49 4.91
CA GLU A 79 -5.36 8.74 5.48
C GLU A 79 -5.35 8.38 6.96
N ARG A 80 -5.86 9.30 7.77
CA ARG A 80 -6.06 9.02 9.18
C ARG A 80 -7.41 8.33 9.35
N VAL A 81 -7.41 7.24 10.09
CA VAL A 81 -8.64 6.50 10.36
C VAL A 81 -9.55 7.27 11.32
#